data_10e2f30c5c9fb06d9a08cdef338b64f9
#
_entry.id   10e2f30c5c9fb06d9a08cdef338b64f9
#
_cell.length_a   1.000
_cell.length_b   1.000
_cell.length_c   1.000
_cell.angle_alpha   90.00
_cell.angle_beta   90.00
_cell.angle_gamma   90.00
#
_symmetry.space_group_name_H-M   'P 1'
#
loop_
_entity.id
_entity.type
_entity.pdbx_description
1 polymer ?
#
loop_
_entity_poly.entity_id
_entity_poly.type
_entity_poly.pdbx_seq_one_letter_code
_entity_poly.pdbx_strand_id
1 'polypeptide(L)'
;MLDGIQRNLYGFERSGRVFLDIVSTDMRKVVKGAKLIIIGVPALSHEYYLKTLVPLLEDGMIIHTFTDNYASLLLRKLMREMGCTKDVIIGGWSSAPYGTRIEKICGFWTNHVGIKYRAISLRGACLPMSDIDDFMESVKYLPCMDSVTLGEGPQRGDTMLDIGFANVNPVIHVPASLLGVSSMENWSLVYGNAPDSYSMYSHGLCPSICLSLIHI
;
A
#
# COMPACT_ATOMS: atom_id res chain seq x y z
N MET A 1 6.09 -7.73 -20.20
CA MET A 1 4.98 -6.88 -20.68
C MET A 1 3.83 -7.12 -19.71
N LEU A 2 3.30 -6.07 -19.13
CA LEU A 2 2.12 -6.15 -18.26
C LEU A 2 0.99 -5.40 -18.97
N ASP A 3 -0.12 -6.06 -19.18
CA ASP A 3 -1.34 -5.44 -19.68
C ASP A 3 -2.21 -5.07 -18.49
N GLY A 4 -2.60 -3.81 -18.34
CA GLY A 4 -3.39 -3.32 -17.24
C GLY A 4 -4.72 -2.74 -17.71
N ILE A 5 -5.81 -3.14 -17.06
CA ILE A 5 -7.13 -2.53 -17.22
C ILE A 5 -7.47 -1.83 -15.92
N GLN A 6 -7.64 -0.52 -15.95
CA GLN A 6 -8.12 0.23 -14.80
C GLN A 6 -9.63 0.41 -14.92
N ARG A 7 -10.38 -0.24 -14.03
CA ARG A 7 -11.80 0.04 -13.80
C ARG A 7 -11.92 0.89 -12.55
N ASN A 8 -12.57 2.02 -12.63
CA ASN A 8 -12.91 2.80 -11.45
C ASN A 8 -14.42 2.70 -11.16
N LEU A 9 -14.81 3.02 -9.93
CA LEU A 9 -16.21 3.05 -9.50
C LEU A 9 -17.08 4.03 -10.30
N TYR A 10 -16.49 4.87 -11.14
CA TYR A 10 -17.14 5.92 -11.92
C TYR A 10 -17.14 5.65 -13.44
N GLY A 11 -16.82 4.44 -13.86
CA GLY A 11 -16.96 4.01 -15.25
C GLY A 11 -15.83 4.42 -16.20
N PHE A 12 -14.71 4.96 -15.70
CA PHE A 12 -13.53 5.21 -16.53
C PHE A 12 -12.67 3.96 -16.60
N GLU A 13 -12.57 3.38 -17.77
CA GLU A 13 -11.60 2.33 -18.05
C GLU A 13 -10.38 2.94 -18.74
N ARG A 14 -9.20 2.69 -18.17
CA ARG A 14 -7.94 2.91 -18.86
C ARG A 14 -7.27 1.56 -19.02
N SER A 15 -6.94 1.22 -20.25
CA SER A 15 -6.15 0.04 -20.57
C SER A 15 -4.90 0.45 -21.31
N GLY A 16 -3.82 -0.27 -21.14
CA GLY A 16 -2.58 0.01 -21.82
C GLY A 16 -1.54 -1.06 -21.57
N ARG A 17 -0.50 -1.04 -22.38
CA ARG A 17 0.68 -1.89 -22.20
C ARG A 17 1.79 -1.06 -21.58
N VAL A 18 2.44 -1.62 -20.58
CA VAL A 18 3.60 -1.01 -19.94
C VAL A 18 4.81 -1.88 -20.20
N PHE A 19 5.88 -1.27 -20.66
CA PHE A 19 7.19 -1.89 -20.78
C PHE A 19 8.03 -1.44 -19.57
N LEU A 20 8.59 -2.42 -18.88
CA LEU A 20 9.50 -2.16 -17.76
C LEU A 20 10.93 -2.26 -18.30
N ASP A 21 11.75 -1.26 -18.04
CA ASP A 21 13.16 -1.25 -18.49
C ASP A 21 13.95 -2.37 -17.81
N ILE A 22 13.72 -2.58 -16.51
CA ILE A 22 14.41 -3.60 -15.72
C ILE A 22 13.39 -4.37 -14.89
N VAL A 23 13.43 -5.71 -14.99
CA VAL A 23 12.74 -6.62 -14.09
C VAL A 23 13.79 -7.57 -13.54
N SER A 24 14.05 -7.51 -12.23
CA SER A 24 15.10 -8.29 -11.60
C SER A 24 14.79 -8.60 -10.14
N THR A 25 15.26 -9.74 -9.66
CA THR A 25 15.31 -10.07 -8.24
C THR A 25 16.54 -9.48 -7.54
N ASP A 26 17.51 -8.94 -8.29
CA ASP A 26 18.66 -8.22 -7.76
C ASP A 26 18.29 -6.75 -7.55
N MET A 27 18.01 -6.37 -6.30
CA MET A 27 17.62 -5.02 -5.93
C MET A 27 18.67 -3.97 -6.34
N ARG A 28 19.97 -4.31 -6.33
CA ARG A 28 21.04 -3.39 -6.74
C ARG A 28 20.88 -2.89 -8.16
N LYS A 29 20.43 -3.79 -9.06
CA LYS A 29 20.22 -3.43 -10.47
C LYS A 29 19.00 -2.50 -10.63
N VAL A 30 17.97 -2.75 -9.83
CA VAL A 30 16.69 -2.03 -9.93
C VAL A 30 16.78 -0.62 -9.34
N VAL A 31 17.46 -0.47 -8.19
CA VAL A 31 17.49 0.82 -7.48
C VAL A 31 18.63 1.75 -7.91
N LYS A 32 19.60 1.26 -8.67
CA LYS A 32 20.73 2.05 -9.11
C LYS A 32 20.28 3.31 -9.88
N GLY A 33 20.62 4.48 -9.36
CA GLY A 33 20.26 5.77 -9.95
C GLY A 33 18.77 6.13 -9.90
N ALA A 34 17.96 5.36 -9.18
CA ALA A 34 16.56 5.69 -8.97
C ALA A 34 16.45 6.90 -8.04
N LYS A 35 15.64 7.89 -8.41
CA LYS A 35 15.32 9.03 -7.54
C LYS A 35 14.09 8.75 -6.68
N LEU A 36 13.16 7.97 -7.20
CA LEU A 36 11.92 7.59 -6.54
C LEU A 36 11.87 6.08 -6.37
N ILE A 37 11.66 5.62 -5.16
CA ILE A 37 11.49 4.21 -4.82
C ILE A 37 10.09 4.01 -4.24
N ILE A 38 9.33 3.11 -4.82
CA ILE A 38 7.99 2.74 -4.33
C ILE A 38 8.04 1.31 -3.80
N ILE A 39 7.72 1.14 -2.52
CA ILE A 39 7.65 -0.15 -1.84
C ILE A 39 6.18 -0.55 -1.71
N GLY A 40 5.78 -1.59 -2.44
CA GLY A 40 4.42 -2.13 -2.44
C GLY A 40 4.40 -3.61 -2.08
N VAL A 41 5.04 -3.98 -0.96
CA VAL A 41 5.12 -5.36 -0.48
C VAL A 41 4.30 -5.56 0.80
N PRO A 42 3.88 -6.80 1.13
CA PRO A 42 3.21 -7.09 2.39
C PRO A 42 4.05 -6.69 3.62
N ALA A 43 3.38 -6.21 4.67
CA ALA A 43 4.05 -5.71 5.89
C ALA A 43 5.02 -6.72 6.52
N LEU A 44 4.71 -8.02 6.47
CA LEU A 44 5.61 -9.08 6.96
C LEU A 44 6.95 -9.13 6.21
N SER A 45 7.01 -8.58 5.02
CA SER A 45 8.22 -8.56 4.18
C SER A 45 9.02 -7.26 4.32
N HIS A 46 8.49 -6.23 4.98
CA HIS A 46 9.13 -4.91 5.07
C HIS A 46 10.56 -5.02 5.60
N GLU A 47 10.77 -5.69 6.73
CA GLU A 47 12.09 -5.78 7.35
C GLU A 47 13.16 -6.35 6.41
N TYR A 48 12.82 -7.41 5.69
CA TYR A 48 13.73 -8.03 4.73
C TYR A 48 14.12 -7.07 3.59
N TYR A 49 13.11 -6.45 2.96
CA TYR A 49 13.36 -5.55 1.85
C TYR A 49 14.09 -4.27 2.29
N LEU A 50 13.73 -3.72 3.45
CA LEU A 50 14.35 -2.51 3.98
C LEU A 50 15.80 -2.74 4.39
N LYS A 51 16.13 -3.86 5.03
CA LYS A 51 17.53 -4.25 5.34
C LYS A 51 18.38 -4.37 4.06
N THR A 52 17.80 -4.93 3.01
CA THR A 52 18.48 -5.05 1.72
C THR A 52 18.66 -3.70 1.02
N LEU A 53 17.71 -2.78 1.21
CA LEU A 53 17.71 -1.46 0.59
C LEU A 53 18.73 -0.51 1.21
N VAL A 54 18.89 -0.53 2.56
CA VAL A 54 19.75 0.43 3.28
C VAL A 54 21.14 0.61 2.67
N PRO A 55 21.91 -0.45 2.35
CA PRO A 55 23.24 -0.29 1.77
C PRO A 55 23.24 0.21 0.31
N LEU A 56 22.09 0.32 -0.30
CA LEU A 56 21.91 0.75 -1.69
C LEU A 56 21.37 2.18 -1.80
N LEU A 57 21.08 2.84 -0.67
CA LEU A 57 20.56 4.19 -0.65
C LEU A 57 21.61 5.19 -1.16
N GLU A 58 21.13 6.13 -1.96
CA GLU A 58 21.91 7.27 -2.46
C GLU A 58 21.27 8.58 -1.99
N ASP A 59 22.07 9.63 -1.86
CA ASP A 59 21.57 10.93 -1.41
C ASP A 59 20.53 11.49 -2.40
N GLY A 60 19.48 12.07 -1.88
CA GLY A 60 18.37 12.64 -2.65
C GLY A 60 17.32 11.62 -3.12
N MET A 61 17.40 10.35 -2.71
CA MET A 61 16.33 9.39 -2.97
C MET A 61 15.10 9.70 -2.12
N ILE A 62 13.91 9.51 -2.73
CA ILE A 62 12.62 9.60 -2.06
C ILE A 62 11.98 8.20 -2.03
N ILE A 63 11.67 7.72 -0.85
CA ILE A 63 11.13 6.37 -0.62
C ILE A 63 9.70 6.47 -0.15
N HIS A 64 8.79 5.83 -0.88
CA HIS A 64 7.37 5.70 -0.55
C HIS A 64 7.01 4.27 -0.19
N THR A 65 6.32 4.08 0.93
CA THR A 65 5.78 2.77 1.32
C THR A 65 4.25 2.79 1.28
N PHE A 66 3.67 1.92 0.48
CA PHE A 66 2.22 1.67 0.36
C PHE A 66 1.91 0.22 0.77
N THR A 67 1.24 -0.07 1.82
CA THR A 67 0.82 0.68 3.02
C THR A 67 1.99 0.79 3.98
N ASP A 68 2.16 1.91 4.66
CA ASP A 68 3.37 2.13 5.47
C ASP A 68 3.50 1.16 6.65
N ASN A 69 2.45 0.96 7.43
CA ASN A 69 2.49 0.12 8.64
C ASN A 69 3.76 0.33 9.47
N TYR A 70 4.18 1.60 9.62
CA TYR A 70 5.40 2.04 10.29
C TYR A 70 6.72 1.58 9.64
N ALA A 71 6.71 1.13 8.39
CA ALA A 71 7.91 0.75 7.64
C ALA A 71 8.90 1.91 7.51
N SER A 72 8.41 3.14 7.38
CA SER A 72 9.23 4.35 7.32
C SER A 72 10.04 4.55 8.61
N LEU A 73 9.42 4.33 9.78
CA LEU A 73 10.12 4.37 11.07
C LEU A 73 11.14 3.23 11.18
N LEU A 74 10.77 2.03 10.71
CA LEU A 74 11.68 0.88 10.68
C LEU A 74 12.88 1.15 9.78
N LEU A 75 12.68 1.73 8.59
CA LEU A 75 13.77 2.08 7.68
C LEU A 75 14.72 3.09 8.33
N ARG A 76 14.20 4.14 8.96
CA ARG A 76 15.03 5.12 9.67
C ARG A 76 15.82 4.50 10.82
N LYS A 77 15.22 3.55 11.54
CA LYS A 77 15.91 2.77 12.59
C LYS A 77 17.03 1.93 11.98
N LEU A 78 16.77 1.17 10.94
CA LEU A 78 17.75 0.33 10.25
C LEU A 78 18.91 1.15 9.69
N MET A 79 18.67 2.31 9.11
CA MET A 79 19.73 3.22 8.66
C MET A 79 20.68 3.58 9.80
N ARG A 80 20.15 3.92 10.99
CA ARG A 80 21.00 4.24 12.16
C ARG A 80 21.78 3.03 12.62
N GLU A 81 21.16 1.86 12.72
CA GLU A 81 21.82 0.62 13.16
C GLU A 81 22.90 0.15 12.20
N MET A 82 22.73 0.39 10.91
CA MET A 82 23.69 0.02 9.86
C MET A 82 24.68 1.13 9.53
N GLY A 83 24.65 2.25 10.25
CA GLY A 83 25.55 3.38 10.03
C GLY A 83 25.37 4.12 8.70
N CYS A 84 24.18 4.05 8.10
CA CYS A 84 23.86 4.75 6.87
C CYS A 84 23.55 6.23 7.18
N THR A 85 24.35 7.13 6.59
CA THR A 85 24.24 8.59 6.76
C THR A 85 23.67 9.29 5.54
N LYS A 86 23.09 8.54 4.61
CA LYS A 86 22.52 9.09 3.39
C LYS A 86 21.35 10.04 3.67
N ASP A 87 21.34 11.14 2.94
CA ASP A 87 20.28 12.13 2.99
C ASP A 87 19.14 11.70 2.04
N VAL A 88 18.07 11.17 2.63
CA VAL A 88 16.92 10.60 1.91
C VAL A 88 15.62 10.99 2.58
N ILE A 89 14.58 11.17 1.77
CA ILE A 89 13.22 11.37 2.25
C ILE A 89 12.55 9.99 2.34
N ILE A 90 12.08 9.63 3.52
CA ILE A 90 11.43 8.35 3.77
C ILE A 90 10.01 8.61 4.24
N GLY A 91 9.04 8.12 3.52
CA GLY A 91 7.66 8.31 3.93
C GLY A 91 6.76 7.17 3.50
N GLY A 92 5.50 7.28 3.91
CA GLY A 92 4.52 6.26 3.59
C GLY A 92 3.11 6.80 3.61
N TRP A 93 2.19 5.91 3.31
CA TRP A 93 0.79 6.19 3.09
C TRP A 93 -0.09 5.29 3.95
N SER A 94 -1.24 5.82 4.35
CA SER A 94 -2.18 5.11 5.23
C SER A 94 -2.73 3.82 4.61
N SER A 95 -2.73 3.70 3.30
CA SER A 95 -3.19 2.51 2.58
C SER A 95 -2.53 2.39 1.21
N ALA A 96 -2.83 1.31 0.49
CA ALA A 96 -2.47 1.17 -0.91
C ALA A 96 -3.39 2.04 -1.80
N PRO A 97 -2.84 2.69 -2.85
CA PRO A 97 -3.61 3.53 -3.76
C PRO A 97 -4.60 2.72 -4.61
N TYR A 98 -4.29 1.47 -4.87
CA TYR A 98 -5.08 0.58 -5.70
C TYR A 98 -5.28 -0.79 -5.07
N GLY A 99 -6.46 -1.36 -5.22
CA GLY A 99 -6.69 -2.79 -5.01
C GLY A 99 -6.53 -3.53 -6.33
N THR A 100 -5.42 -4.23 -6.48
CA THR A 100 -5.07 -4.93 -7.72
C THR A 100 -5.09 -6.43 -7.55
N ARG A 101 -5.42 -7.14 -8.63
CA ARG A 101 -5.33 -8.59 -8.70
C ARG A 101 -4.83 -9.02 -10.07
N ILE A 102 -3.95 -10.01 -10.09
CA ILE A 102 -3.61 -10.74 -11.32
C ILE A 102 -4.83 -11.55 -11.72
N GLU A 103 -5.21 -11.46 -12.98
CA GLU A 103 -6.39 -12.15 -13.48
C GLU A 103 -6.07 -13.58 -13.91
N LYS A 104 -7.04 -14.48 -13.71
CA LYS A 104 -7.02 -15.83 -14.25
C LYS A 104 -8.01 -15.92 -15.41
N ILE A 105 -7.58 -16.54 -16.52
CA ILE A 105 -8.45 -16.90 -17.64
C ILE A 105 -8.40 -18.41 -17.78
N CYS A 106 -9.55 -19.06 -17.75
CA CYS A 106 -9.67 -20.53 -17.79
C CYS A 106 -8.79 -21.25 -16.75
N GLY A 107 -8.65 -20.66 -15.55
CA GLY A 107 -7.85 -21.24 -14.47
C GLY A 107 -6.35 -20.94 -14.50
N PHE A 108 -5.83 -20.38 -15.59
CA PHE A 108 -4.41 -20.04 -15.73
C PHE A 108 -4.15 -18.58 -15.37
N TRP A 109 -3.02 -18.33 -14.70
CA TRP A 109 -2.56 -16.97 -14.42
C TRP A 109 -2.17 -16.27 -15.72
N THR A 110 -2.61 -15.04 -15.87
CA THR A 110 -2.29 -14.20 -17.02
C THR A 110 -1.29 -13.11 -16.63
N ASN A 111 -0.83 -12.36 -17.61
CA ASN A 111 -0.08 -11.11 -17.41
C ASN A 111 -1.00 -9.87 -17.29
N HIS A 112 -2.30 -10.08 -17.13
CA HIS A 112 -3.27 -9.00 -16.91
C HIS A 112 -3.40 -8.70 -15.42
N VAL A 113 -3.33 -7.42 -15.08
CA VAL A 113 -3.56 -6.91 -13.73
C VAL A 113 -4.83 -6.07 -13.73
N GLY A 114 -5.87 -6.58 -13.09
CA GLY A 114 -7.11 -5.85 -12.91
C GLY A 114 -7.03 -4.93 -11.69
N ILE A 115 -7.41 -3.67 -11.84
CA ILE A 115 -7.57 -2.72 -10.74
C ILE A 115 -9.03 -2.76 -10.29
N LYS A 116 -9.29 -3.29 -9.11
CA LYS A 116 -10.65 -3.51 -8.59
C LYS A 116 -11.20 -2.29 -7.86
N TYR A 117 -10.34 -1.54 -7.20
CA TYR A 117 -10.69 -0.26 -6.59
C TYR A 117 -9.50 0.71 -6.64
N ARG A 118 -9.81 1.96 -6.48
CA ARG A 118 -8.89 3.06 -6.36
C ARG A 118 -9.22 3.84 -5.08
N ALA A 119 -8.22 4.19 -4.29
CA ALA A 119 -8.41 5.06 -3.14
C ALA A 119 -8.84 6.47 -3.59
N ILE A 120 -9.78 7.07 -2.88
CA ILE A 120 -10.25 8.44 -3.12
C ILE A 120 -9.25 9.43 -2.53
N SER A 121 -8.79 9.14 -1.31
CA SER A 121 -7.86 9.95 -0.56
C SER A 121 -6.95 9.04 0.26
N LEU A 122 -5.71 9.43 0.41
CA LEU A 122 -4.72 8.76 1.26
C LEU A 122 -3.99 9.81 2.09
N ARG A 123 -3.75 9.47 3.36
CA ARG A 123 -2.91 10.32 4.22
C ARG A 123 -1.47 9.85 4.12
N GLY A 124 -0.56 10.81 3.89
CA GLY A 124 0.87 10.56 3.77
C GLY A 124 1.68 11.48 4.68
N ALA A 125 2.81 10.99 5.17
CA ALA A 125 3.81 11.77 5.88
C ALA A 125 5.20 11.20 5.62
N CYS A 126 6.24 11.96 5.95
CA CYS A 126 7.63 11.57 5.69
C CYS A 126 8.56 11.92 6.85
N LEU A 127 9.79 11.48 6.73
CA LEU A 127 10.91 11.77 7.61
C LEU A 127 12.10 12.26 6.75
N PRO A 128 12.62 13.48 6.99
CA PRO A 128 12.09 14.45 7.95
C PRO A 128 10.78 15.10 7.47
N MET A 129 9.97 15.60 8.41
CA MET A 129 8.70 16.27 8.08
C MET A 129 8.89 17.61 7.38
N SER A 130 10.08 18.23 7.47
CA SER A 130 10.41 19.44 6.71
C SER A 130 10.30 19.26 5.20
N ASP A 131 10.45 18.03 4.71
CA ASP A 131 10.51 17.71 3.29
C ASP A 131 9.17 17.16 2.76
N ILE A 132 8.09 17.41 3.50
CA ILE A 132 6.76 16.90 3.14
C ILE A 132 6.29 17.43 1.78
N ASP A 133 6.69 18.62 1.38
CA ASP A 133 6.32 19.18 0.09
C ASP A 133 6.95 18.40 -1.06
N ASP A 134 8.22 18.10 -0.97
CA ASP A 134 8.96 17.31 -1.96
C ASP A 134 8.44 15.86 -2.00
N PHE A 135 8.13 15.30 -0.84
CA PHE A 135 7.52 13.99 -0.72
C PHE A 135 6.18 13.92 -1.44
N MET A 136 5.28 14.88 -1.20
CA MET A 136 3.96 14.93 -1.84
C MET A 136 4.06 15.19 -3.35
N GLU A 137 4.95 16.10 -3.76
CA GLU A 137 5.16 16.44 -5.17
C GLU A 137 5.67 15.25 -5.99
N SER A 138 6.51 14.40 -5.39
CA SER A 138 7.14 13.26 -6.08
C SER A 138 6.14 12.22 -6.61
N VAL A 139 4.92 12.18 -6.07
CA VAL A 139 3.86 11.23 -6.46
C VAL A 139 2.67 11.89 -7.16
N LYS A 140 2.71 13.18 -7.43
CA LYS A 140 1.59 13.92 -8.05
C LYS A 140 1.10 13.33 -9.39
N TYR A 141 1.98 12.64 -10.10
CA TYR A 141 1.62 12.02 -11.38
C TYR A 141 0.99 10.63 -11.26
N LEU A 142 0.94 10.07 -10.06
CA LEU A 142 0.19 8.83 -9.84
C LEU A 142 -1.32 9.15 -9.88
N PRO A 143 -2.10 8.46 -10.74
CA PRO A 143 -3.51 8.83 -10.97
C PRO A 143 -4.41 8.83 -9.74
N CYS A 144 -4.04 8.10 -8.69
CA CYS A 144 -4.77 8.12 -7.41
C CYS A 144 -4.33 9.26 -6.49
N MET A 145 -3.20 9.88 -6.80
CA MET A 145 -2.60 10.95 -6.01
C MET A 145 -2.85 12.32 -6.65
N ASP A 146 -3.51 12.35 -7.83
CA ASP A 146 -3.97 13.58 -8.40
C ASP A 146 -5.26 14.07 -7.70
N SER A 147 -5.32 15.34 -7.37
CA SER A 147 -6.49 15.96 -6.73
C SER A 147 -7.67 16.17 -7.70
N VAL A 148 -7.47 15.92 -8.98
CA VAL A 148 -8.37 16.36 -10.06
C VAL A 148 -9.65 15.52 -10.11
N THR A 149 -9.60 14.24 -9.70
CA THR A 149 -10.69 13.30 -10.01
C THR A 149 -11.87 13.40 -9.04
N LEU A 150 -11.65 13.75 -7.76
CA LEU A 150 -12.69 13.75 -6.73
C LEU A 150 -12.58 14.91 -5.74
N GLY A 151 -11.67 15.85 -5.95
CA GLY A 151 -11.51 17.03 -5.10
C GLY A 151 -10.84 16.79 -3.74
N GLU A 152 -10.45 15.56 -3.42
CA GLU A 152 -9.85 15.25 -2.13
C GLU A 152 -8.34 14.97 -2.18
N GLY A 153 -7.87 14.24 -3.18
CA GLY A 153 -6.44 13.98 -3.40
C GLY A 153 -5.67 13.45 -2.18
N PRO A 154 -4.34 13.50 -2.22
CA PRO A 154 -3.51 13.10 -1.11
C PRO A 154 -3.58 14.12 0.04
N GLN A 155 -3.75 13.63 1.26
CA GLN A 155 -3.81 14.41 2.48
C GLN A 155 -2.47 14.36 3.22
N ARG A 156 -2.06 15.47 3.81
CA ARG A 156 -0.87 15.52 4.66
C ARG A 156 -1.20 15.03 6.06
N GLY A 157 -0.35 14.18 6.60
CA GLY A 157 -0.30 13.88 8.03
C GLY A 157 0.71 14.80 8.71
N ASP A 158 0.49 15.11 9.97
CA ASP A 158 1.41 15.92 10.76
C ASP A 158 2.57 15.08 11.29
N THR A 159 2.36 13.78 11.41
CA THR A 159 3.36 12.81 11.91
C THR A 159 3.21 11.45 11.20
N MET A 160 4.23 10.59 11.36
CA MET A 160 4.13 9.20 10.89
C MET A 160 3.06 8.40 11.65
N LEU A 161 2.68 8.80 12.85
CA LEU A 161 1.61 8.16 13.61
C LEU A 161 0.25 8.40 12.98
N ASP A 162 0.02 9.58 12.41
CA ASP A 162 -1.24 9.91 11.74
C ASP A 162 -1.55 8.97 10.58
N ILE A 163 -0.50 8.51 9.89
CA ILE A 163 -0.64 7.53 8.81
C ILE A 163 -1.11 6.19 9.37
N GLY A 164 -0.50 5.74 10.46
CA GLY A 164 -0.86 4.48 11.10
C GLY A 164 -2.30 4.49 11.60
N PHE A 165 -2.72 5.57 12.25
CA PHE A 165 -4.09 5.72 12.76
C PHE A 165 -5.12 5.94 11.65
N ALA A 166 -4.72 6.48 10.50
CA ALA A 166 -5.60 6.61 9.35
C ALA A 166 -5.77 5.29 8.56
N ASN A 167 -5.02 4.24 8.91
CA ASN A 167 -5.16 2.94 8.27
C ASN A 167 -6.37 2.18 8.82
N VAL A 168 -7.42 2.08 8.04
CA VAL A 168 -8.66 1.39 8.42
C VAL A 168 -8.54 -0.14 8.43
N ASN A 169 -7.56 -0.72 7.74
CA ASN A 169 -7.44 -2.17 7.60
C ASN A 169 -7.35 -2.93 8.94
N PRO A 170 -6.52 -2.51 9.93
CA PRO A 170 -6.51 -3.18 11.24
C PRO A 170 -7.86 -3.16 11.95
N VAL A 171 -8.62 -2.07 11.77
CA VAL A 171 -9.95 -1.92 12.39
C VAL A 171 -10.97 -2.87 11.76
N ILE A 172 -10.89 -3.09 10.45
CA ILE A 172 -11.82 -3.96 9.73
C ILE A 172 -11.44 -5.44 9.91
N HIS A 173 -10.19 -5.78 9.64
CA HIS A 173 -9.78 -7.19 9.52
C HIS A 173 -9.53 -7.86 10.85
N VAL A 174 -8.91 -7.18 11.82
CA VAL A 174 -8.53 -7.80 13.09
C VAL A 174 -9.75 -8.19 13.93
N PRO A 175 -10.74 -7.31 14.18
CA PRO A 175 -11.95 -7.72 14.90
C PRO A 175 -12.73 -8.81 14.19
N ALA A 176 -12.90 -8.72 12.87
CA ALA A 176 -13.58 -9.75 12.09
C ALA A 176 -12.91 -11.12 12.23
N SER A 177 -11.57 -11.15 12.18
CA SER A 177 -10.81 -12.39 12.30
C SER A 177 -10.85 -12.95 13.72
N LEU A 178 -10.72 -12.11 14.76
CA LEU A 178 -10.68 -12.56 16.15
C LEU A 178 -12.06 -13.00 16.67
N LEU A 179 -13.11 -12.24 16.35
CA LEU A 179 -14.46 -12.52 16.84
C LEU A 179 -15.20 -13.56 15.99
N GLY A 180 -14.78 -13.73 14.76
CA GLY A 180 -15.40 -14.63 13.81
C GLY A 180 -14.75 -16.00 13.67
N VAL A 181 -13.82 -16.40 14.55
CA VAL A 181 -13.06 -17.67 14.43
C VAL A 181 -13.99 -18.87 14.28
N SER A 182 -14.99 -19.00 15.14
CA SER A 182 -15.94 -20.14 15.08
C SER A 182 -16.77 -20.15 13.80
N SER A 183 -17.13 -18.96 13.30
CA SER A 183 -17.85 -18.83 12.02
C SER A 183 -16.92 -19.17 10.85
N MET A 184 -15.63 -18.83 10.93
CA MET A 184 -14.65 -19.17 9.90
C MET A 184 -14.42 -20.68 9.80
N GLU A 185 -14.33 -21.39 10.93
CA GLU A 185 -14.16 -22.86 10.96
C GLU A 185 -15.34 -23.58 10.29
N ASN A 186 -16.54 -23.07 10.41
CA ASN A 186 -17.75 -23.68 9.87
C ASN A 186 -18.23 -23.03 8.55
N TRP A 187 -17.50 -22.06 8.03
CA TRP A 187 -17.94 -21.24 6.89
C TRP A 187 -18.24 -22.06 5.63
N SER A 188 -17.37 -22.99 5.29
CA SER A 188 -17.54 -23.84 4.12
C SER A 188 -18.77 -24.74 4.17
N LEU A 189 -19.24 -25.10 5.35
CA LEU A 189 -20.47 -25.89 5.54
C LEU A 189 -21.72 -25.07 5.23
N VAL A 190 -21.66 -23.74 5.45
CA VAL A 190 -22.82 -22.85 5.27
C VAL A 190 -22.78 -22.16 3.90
N TYR A 191 -21.61 -21.73 3.44
CA TYR A 191 -21.46 -20.87 2.26
C TYR A 191 -20.68 -21.50 1.09
N GLY A 192 -20.10 -22.70 1.28
CA GLY A 192 -19.44 -23.47 0.22
C GLY A 192 -18.11 -22.93 -0.29
N ASN A 193 -17.57 -21.87 0.31
CA ASN A 193 -16.29 -21.28 -0.07
C ASN A 193 -15.42 -20.98 1.15
N ALA A 194 -14.11 -20.79 0.93
CA ALA A 194 -13.21 -20.42 2.01
C ALA A 194 -13.52 -18.99 2.52
N PRO A 195 -13.60 -18.79 3.84
CA PRO A 195 -13.86 -17.47 4.42
C PRO A 195 -12.63 -16.59 4.32
N ASP A 196 -12.86 -15.30 4.20
CA ASP A 196 -11.88 -14.24 4.43
C ASP A 196 -12.50 -13.14 5.30
N SER A 197 -11.69 -12.21 5.79
CA SER A 197 -12.17 -11.14 6.65
C SER A 197 -13.15 -10.19 5.95
N TYR A 198 -13.07 -10.05 4.63
CA TYR A 198 -14.02 -9.25 3.86
C TYR A 198 -15.39 -9.93 3.73
N SER A 199 -15.40 -11.24 3.51
CA SER A 199 -16.64 -12.03 3.48
C SER A 199 -17.37 -11.91 4.81
N MET A 200 -16.66 -12.02 5.92
CA MET A 200 -17.25 -11.87 7.25
C MET A 200 -17.77 -10.47 7.52
N TYR A 201 -17.06 -9.45 7.08
CA TYR A 201 -17.50 -8.06 7.16
C TYR A 201 -18.77 -7.83 6.34
N SER A 202 -18.82 -8.31 5.10
CA SER A 202 -19.97 -8.14 4.20
C SER A 202 -21.25 -8.86 4.68
N HIS A 203 -21.09 -9.95 5.45
CA HIS A 203 -22.20 -10.67 6.05
C HIS A 203 -22.67 -10.11 7.39
N GLY A 204 -22.22 -8.93 7.77
CA GLY A 204 -22.72 -8.21 8.93
C GLY A 204 -22.20 -8.69 10.28
N LEU A 205 -21.23 -9.60 10.31
CA LEU A 205 -20.68 -10.11 11.55
C LEU A 205 -19.91 -9.05 12.35
N CYS A 206 -19.52 -7.94 11.70
CA CYS A 206 -18.71 -6.92 12.38
C CYS A 206 -19.03 -5.44 12.06
N PRO A 207 -20.10 -5.02 11.34
CA PRO A 207 -20.27 -3.61 10.98
C PRO A 207 -20.36 -2.69 12.19
N SER A 208 -21.09 -3.10 13.22
CA SER A 208 -21.29 -2.28 14.43
C SER A 208 -20.05 -2.16 15.29
N ILE A 209 -19.23 -3.22 15.37
CA ILE A 209 -17.96 -3.23 16.11
C ILE A 209 -16.92 -2.39 15.38
N CYS A 210 -16.80 -2.56 14.08
CA CYS A 210 -15.86 -1.77 13.27
C CYS A 210 -16.22 -0.28 13.29
N LEU A 211 -17.49 0.07 13.19
CA LEU A 211 -17.95 1.46 13.26
C LEU A 211 -17.69 2.09 14.64
N SER A 212 -17.85 1.34 15.73
CA SER A 212 -17.56 1.87 17.07
C SER A 212 -16.08 2.15 17.31
N LEU A 213 -15.19 1.40 16.64
CA LEU A 213 -13.73 1.62 16.73
C LEU A 213 -13.23 2.76 15.84
N ILE A 214 -13.96 3.12 14.78
CA ILE A 214 -13.62 4.26 13.91
C ILE A 214 -13.96 5.60 14.60
N HIS A 215 -14.86 5.61 15.58
CA HIS A 215 -15.30 6.82 16.31
C HIS A 215 -14.51 7.11 17.60
N ILE A 216 -13.47 6.33 17.90
CA ILE A 216 -12.51 6.63 18.95
C ILE A 216 -11.34 7.43 18.38
#